data_b4e6ddc63ee7428909532d1b4b2bdd9e
#
_entry.id   b4e6ddc63ee7428909532d1b4b2bdd9e
#
_cell.length_a   1.000
_cell.length_b   1.000
_cell.length_c   1.000
_cell.angle_alpha   90.00
_cell.angle_beta   90.00
_cell.angle_gamma   90.00
#
_symmetry.space_group_name_H-M   'P 1'
#
loop_
_entity.id
_entity.type
_entity.pdbx_description
1 polymer ?
#
loop_
_entity_poly.entity_id
_entity_poly.type
_entity_poly.pdbx_seq_one_letter_code
_entity_poly.pdbx_strand_id
1 'polypeptide(L)'
;MADRLSARAAIAALTTEFEECVGFEERAGFEERAGAGVPGRDGAGNGPLGWSGYADSRARAAARTGEEESVVHGLASVGGRSCVLIAFEFGYLGGSLGQRTGDRLEAAYEAARSRGLPLVSLVATGGSRMQEGMVALTQLQRVARASARLRAAGSAHLAVLRDPTTGGGWATLGAGADVILALPGAQVGFAGSRVRPADADPRAYTAEGQLAAGQIDAVVPPDELPRTVARWLAALHASGSPAPGPAPVPDALGATGLPRTGWDAVEQARSPSRPRAEAYLDAYFAHRLPLRGDRCGGTDPGLLCGFGRREGRTIAYVAQCGTATRPAGYRTAARVIRLADRLGVPVLTLIDTPGAANGAEAERAGAGAAIADAFAALAEAEVPVTTLVIGEGGSGGALALAAPGNTYVTPDSYFSVIAPEAAAAILKRAPDAVRATADELRLRPQDLVELGIARAVVRPAPPADGDREPVG
;
A
#
# COMPACT_ATOMS: atom_id res chain seq x y z
N MET A 1 -21.88 -8.50 21.19
CA MET A 1 -21.85 -7.96 19.80
C MET A 1 -21.61 -6.46 19.95
N ALA A 2 -20.47 -5.96 19.53
CA ALA A 2 -20.27 -4.52 19.48
C ALA A 2 -21.36 -3.92 18.55
N ASP A 3 -22.03 -2.87 19.01
CA ASP A 3 -23.06 -2.19 18.22
C ASP A 3 -22.47 -1.75 16.88
N ARG A 4 -22.97 -2.32 15.78
CA ARG A 4 -22.54 -1.97 14.44
C ARG A 4 -23.10 -0.59 14.11
N LEU A 5 -22.20 0.39 13.91
CA LEU A 5 -22.61 1.72 13.47
C LEU A 5 -23.37 1.63 12.14
N SER A 6 -24.47 2.37 12.01
CA SER A 6 -25.14 2.62 10.74
C SER A 6 -24.20 3.33 9.75
N ALA A 7 -24.58 3.39 8.48
CA ALA A 7 -23.82 4.19 7.49
C ALA A 7 -23.70 5.65 7.93
N ARG A 8 -24.82 6.27 8.34
CA ARG A 8 -24.85 7.67 8.77
C ARG A 8 -24.00 7.93 10.01
N ALA A 9 -24.06 7.03 11.01
CA ALA A 9 -23.24 7.15 12.21
C ALA A 9 -21.75 6.98 11.89
N ALA A 10 -21.38 6.10 10.96
CA ALA A 10 -19.99 5.93 10.53
C ALA A 10 -19.48 7.14 9.72
N ILE A 11 -20.32 7.76 8.88
CA ILE A 11 -20.03 9.00 8.18
C ILE A 11 -19.79 10.12 9.22
N ALA A 12 -20.71 10.31 10.14
CA ALA A 12 -20.61 11.37 11.17
C ALA A 12 -19.38 11.19 12.09
N ALA A 13 -18.97 9.95 12.39
CA ALA A 13 -17.78 9.68 13.18
C ALA A 13 -16.48 9.97 12.42
N LEU A 14 -16.49 9.93 11.09
CA LEU A 14 -15.28 10.09 10.27
C LEU A 14 -15.12 11.51 9.73
N THR A 15 -16.23 12.20 9.40
CA THR A 15 -16.23 13.43 8.60
C THR A 15 -16.57 14.65 9.41
N THR A 16 -16.03 15.80 9.03
CA THR A 16 -16.47 17.12 9.51
C THR A 16 -17.61 17.70 8.67
N GLU A 17 -17.67 17.31 7.40
CA GLU A 17 -18.69 17.74 6.44
C GLU A 17 -19.02 16.56 5.53
N PHE A 18 -20.30 16.39 5.20
CA PHE A 18 -20.77 15.40 4.24
C PHE A 18 -21.97 15.94 3.46
N GLU A 19 -21.83 15.96 2.14
CA GLU A 19 -22.89 16.29 1.19
C GLU A 19 -23.24 15.05 0.39
N GLU A 20 -24.42 14.50 0.64
CA GLU A 20 -24.88 13.31 -0.05
C GLU A 20 -25.15 13.59 -1.52
N CYS A 21 -24.66 12.73 -2.40
CA CYS A 21 -24.98 12.76 -3.82
C CYS A 21 -26.34 12.08 -4.06
N VAL A 22 -27.42 12.79 -3.83
CA VAL A 22 -28.79 12.36 -4.16
C VAL A 22 -29.08 12.72 -5.62
N GLY A 23 -29.53 11.76 -6.44
CA GLY A 23 -29.99 12.05 -7.80
C GLY A 23 -28.91 12.21 -8.87
N PHE A 24 -27.69 11.73 -8.67
CA PHE A 24 -26.70 11.63 -9.74
C PHE A 24 -27.13 10.61 -10.82
N GLU A 25 -28.08 9.73 -10.48
CA GLU A 25 -28.72 8.77 -11.37
C GLU A 25 -29.57 9.45 -12.48
N GLU A 26 -30.08 10.69 -12.23
CA GLU A 26 -30.91 11.42 -13.17
C GLU A 26 -30.16 12.43 -14.05
N ARG A 27 -28.94 12.86 -13.68
CA ARG A 27 -28.18 13.90 -14.40
C ARG A 27 -27.02 13.41 -15.26
N ALA A 28 -26.49 12.24 -15.01
CA ALA A 28 -25.65 11.57 -15.96
C ALA A 28 -26.55 10.92 -17.00
N GLY A 29 -26.84 11.65 -18.07
CA GLY A 29 -27.38 11.09 -19.29
C GLY A 29 -26.40 10.01 -19.77
N PHE A 30 -26.51 8.83 -19.20
CA PHE A 30 -25.85 7.63 -19.69
C PHE A 30 -26.48 7.30 -21.02
N GLU A 31 -25.90 7.84 -22.10
CA GLU A 31 -26.14 7.35 -23.42
C GLU A 31 -25.97 5.81 -23.40
N GLU A 32 -27.05 5.18 -23.62
CA GLU A 32 -27.30 3.77 -23.80
C GLU A 32 -26.36 3.18 -24.86
N ARG A 33 -25.14 2.78 -24.43
CA ARG A 33 -24.26 1.88 -25.18
C ARG A 33 -24.01 0.59 -24.41
N ALA A 34 -25.09 -0.11 -24.14
CA ALA A 34 -25.03 -1.53 -23.83
C ALA A 34 -26.10 -2.20 -24.68
N GLY A 35 -25.65 -3.04 -25.59
CA GLY A 35 -26.52 -3.80 -26.48
C GLY A 35 -27.56 -4.62 -25.75
N ALA A 36 -28.66 -4.86 -26.46
CA ALA A 36 -29.78 -5.76 -26.21
C ALA A 36 -30.46 -5.59 -24.85
N GLY A 37 -31.61 -4.95 -24.88
CA GLY A 37 -32.51 -4.73 -23.76
C GLY A 37 -32.74 -5.97 -22.92
N VAL A 38 -32.44 -5.86 -21.62
CA VAL A 38 -33.02 -6.74 -20.61
C VAL A 38 -34.40 -6.16 -20.30
N PRO A 39 -35.52 -6.87 -20.61
CA PRO A 39 -36.85 -6.42 -20.25
C PRO A 39 -36.94 -6.40 -18.71
N GLY A 40 -37.38 -5.30 -18.11
CA GLY A 40 -37.71 -5.21 -16.69
C GLY A 40 -36.86 -4.23 -15.87
N ARG A 41 -36.59 -3.04 -16.41
CA ARG A 41 -35.91 -1.96 -15.69
C ARG A 41 -36.68 -1.35 -14.52
N ASP A 42 -37.98 -1.59 -14.44
CA ASP A 42 -38.87 -1.03 -13.43
C ASP A 42 -39.35 -2.10 -12.46
N GLY A 43 -38.44 -2.70 -11.70
CA GLY A 43 -38.78 -3.65 -10.64
C GLY A 43 -39.49 -3.02 -9.45
N ALA A 44 -40.63 -2.35 -9.69
CA ALA A 44 -41.65 -2.15 -8.68
C ALA A 44 -42.14 -3.52 -8.25
N GLY A 45 -41.53 -4.11 -7.21
CA GLY A 45 -41.88 -5.42 -6.73
C GLY A 45 -40.68 -6.28 -6.36
N ASN A 46 -40.73 -7.54 -6.73
CA ASN A 46 -39.82 -8.59 -6.29
C ASN A 46 -38.45 -8.66 -7.04
N GLY A 47 -38.02 -7.55 -7.65
CA GLY A 47 -36.75 -7.44 -8.32
C GLY A 47 -36.61 -8.19 -9.64
N PRO A 48 -35.40 -8.25 -10.25
CA PRO A 48 -35.18 -8.74 -11.60
C PRO A 48 -35.53 -10.24 -11.79
N LEU A 49 -35.54 -11.01 -10.70
CA LEU A 49 -35.89 -12.44 -10.74
C LEU A 49 -37.32 -12.72 -10.30
N GLY A 50 -38.11 -11.71 -9.93
CA GLY A 50 -39.47 -11.91 -9.36
C GLY A 50 -39.39 -12.65 -8.01
N TRP A 51 -38.33 -12.48 -7.21
CA TRP A 51 -38.13 -13.23 -5.98
C TRP A 51 -39.20 -12.91 -4.93
N SER A 52 -40.03 -13.90 -4.59
CA SER A 52 -41.14 -13.73 -3.67
C SER A 52 -40.73 -13.13 -2.31
N GLY A 53 -41.43 -12.08 -1.85
CA GLY A 53 -41.19 -11.40 -0.59
C GLY A 53 -39.94 -10.48 -0.60
N TYR A 54 -39.29 -10.29 -1.74
CA TYR A 54 -38.12 -9.39 -1.84
C TYR A 54 -38.52 -7.92 -1.65
N ALA A 55 -39.66 -7.50 -2.27
CA ALA A 55 -40.21 -6.15 -2.09
C ALA A 55 -40.45 -5.85 -0.59
N ASP A 56 -41.13 -6.77 0.12
CA ASP A 56 -41.39 -6.61 1.57
C ASP A 56 -40.10 -6.57 2.39
N SER A 57 -39.10 -7.34 2.01
CA SER A 57 -37.81 -7.35 2.68
C SER A 57 -37.06 -6.02 2.52
N ARG A 58 -37.15 -5.43 1.33
CA ARG A 58 -36.61 -4.07 1.06
C ARG A 58 -37.37 -3.02 1.86
N ALA A 59 -38.71 -3.06 1.85
CA ALA A 59 -39.54 -2.11 2.60
C ALA A 59 -39.23 -2.17 4.11
N ARG A 60 -39.13 -3.38 4.69
CA ARG A 60 -38.74 -3.55 6.11
C ARG A 60 -37.33 -3.06 6.40
N ALA A 61 -36.40 -3.28 5.48
CA ALA A 61 -35.02 -2.79 5.64
C ALA A 61 -35.00 -1.26 5.60
N ALA A 62 -35.69 -0.64 4.65
CA ALA A 62 -35.80 0.82 4.55
C ALA A 62 -36.44 1.43 5.80
N ALA A 63 -37.57 0.88 6.27
CA ALA A 63 -38.24 1.35 7.48
C ALA A 63 -37.34 1.26 8.73
N ARG A 64 -36.46 0.24 8.82
CA ARG A 64 -35.56 0.04 9.95
C ARG A 64 -34.33 0.95 9.90
N THR A 65 -33.76 1.19 8.73
CA THR A 65 -32.48 1.88 8.55
C THR A 65 -32.64 3.35 8.18
N GLY A 66 -33.79 3.72 7.63
CA GLY A 66 -33.99 5.03 6.99
C GLY A 66 -33.32 5.17 5.62
N GLU A 67 -32.71 4.07 5.11
CA GLU A 67 -32.00 4.09 3.83
C GLU A 67 -32.79 3.33 2.75
N GLU A 68 -32.69 3.81 1.52
CA GLU A 68 -33.34 3.17 0.36
C GLU A 68 -32.48 2.08 -0.27
N GLU A 69 -31.18 2.04 0.05
CA GLU A 69 -30.22 1.08 -0.48
C GLU A 69 -29.08 0.82 0.53
N SER A 70 -28.28 -0.23 0.28
CA SER A 70 -27.18 -0.65 1.14
C SER A 70 -25.93 0.27 1.10
N VAL A 71 -25.95 1.31 0.29
CA VAL A 71 -24.83 2.26 0.15
C VAL A 71 -25.34 3.69 0.14
N VAL A 72 -24.70 4.53 0.94
CA VAL A 72 -24.78 6.00 0.91
C VAL A 72 -23.43 6.52 0.37
N HIS A 73 -23.45 7.53 -0.50
CA HIS A 73 -22.22 8.14 -1.01
C HIS A 73 -22.37 9.65 -1.19
N GLY A 74 -21.26 10.36 -1.13
CA GLY A 74 -21.25 11.80 -1.28
C GLY A 74 -19.86 12.42 -1.23
N LEU A 75 -19.82 13.74 -1.31
CA LEU A 75 -18.63 14.53 -1.04
C LEU A 75 -18.43 14.64 0.47
N ALA A 76 -17.21 14.50 0.92
CA ALA A 76 -16.87 14.54 2.35
C ALA A 76 -15.58 15.31 2.60
N SER A 77 -15.49 15.84 3.82
CA SER A 77 -14.25 16.41 4.37
C SER A 77 -13.81 15.61 5.59
N VAL A 78 -12.58 15.12 5.57
CA VAL A 78 -11.96 14.39 6.69
C VAL A 78 -10.68 15.14 7.09
N GLY A 79 -10.67 15.74 8.27
CA GLY A 79 -9.54 16.55 8.72
C GLY A 79 -9.17 17.67 7.75
N GLY A 80 -10.16 18.34 7.15
CA GLY A 80 -9.98 19.41 6.17
C GLY A 80 -9.53 18.95 4.78
N ARG A 81 -9.63 17.63 4.47
CA ARG A 81 -9.28 17.06 3.18
C ARG A 81 -10.52 16.54 2.47
N SER A 82 -10.74 17.03 1.25
CA SER A 82 -11.88 16.58 0.43
C SER A 82 -11.66 15.18 -0.13
N CYS A 83 -12.71 14.39 -0.14
CA CYS A 83 -12.75 13.06 -0.77
C CYS A 83 -14.17 12.76 -1.24
N VAL A 84 -14.33 11.73 -2.06
CA VAL A 84 -15.63 11.07 -2.23
C VAL A 84 -15.70 9.94 -1.23
N LEU A 85 -16.80 9.86 -0.49
CA LEU A 85 -17.02 8.86 0.55
C LEU A 85 -18.15 7.91 0.15
N ILE A 86 -17.91 6.62 0.32
CA ILE A 86 -18.90 5.53 0.23
C ILE A 86 -19.06 4.94 1.64
N ALA A 87 -20.27 4.78 2.14
CA ALA A 87 -20.54 4.10 3.39
C ALA A 87 -21.61 3.03 3.23
N PHE A 88 -21.33 1.81 3.66
CA PHE A 88 -22.26 0.70 3.62
C PHE A 88 -23.19 0.70 4.83
N GLU A 89 -24.50 0.53 4.58
CA GLU A 89 -25.52 0.26 5.57
C GLU A 89 -25.76 -1.25 5.67
N PHE A 90 -25.12 -1.88 6.67
CA PHE A 90 -25.26 -3.32 6.87
C PHE A 90 -26.68 -3.72 7.29
N GLY A 91 -27.40 -2.83 7.97
CA GLY A 91 -28.81 -3.04 8.32
C GLY A 91 -29.71 -3.18 7.10
N TYR A 92 -29.34 -2.60 5.95
CA TYR A 92 -30.10 -2.79 4.71
C TYR A 92 -29.64 -4.07 4.00
N LEU A 93 -30.41 -5.13 4.18
CA LEU A 93 -30.21 -6.46 3.54
C LEU A 93 -28.76 -7.00 3.69
N GLY A 94 -28.13 -6.79 4.87
CA GLY A 94 -26.78 -7.25 5.13
C GLY A 94 -25.70 -6.49 4.35
N GLY A 95 -25.93 -5.24 3.97
CA GLY A 95 -24.98 -4.47 3.16
C GLY A 95 -24.74 -5.09 1.77
N SER A 96 -25.69 -5.89 1.27
CA SER A 96 -25.47 -6.68 0.06
C SER A 96 -25.52 -5.84 -1.22
N LEU A 97 -24.66 -6.22 -2.18
CA LEU A 97 -24.55 -5.55 -3.48
C LEU A 97 -25.65 -6.04 -4.42
N GLY A 98 -26.63 -5.20 -4.70
CA GLY A 98 -27.63 -5.37 -5.76
C GLY A 98 -27.37 -4.42 -6.92
N GLN A 99 -28.27 -4.40 -7.92
CA GLN A 99 -28.15 -3.56 -9.11
C GLN A 99 -28.05 -2.06 -8.72
N ARG A 100 -28.99 -1.57 -7.92
CA ARG A 100 -28.99 -0.16 -7.46
C ARG A 100 -27.78 0.18 -6.60
N THR A 101 -27.27 -0.78 -5.82
CA THR A 101 -26.00 -0.61 -5.11
C THR A 101 -24.86 -0.40 -6.12
N GLY A 102 -24.81 -1.21 -7.18
CA GLY A 102 -23.82 -1.07 -8.25
C GLY A 102 -23.86 0.29 -8.93
N ASP A 103 -25.08 0.82 -9.19
CA ASP A 103 -25.26 2.14 -9.78
C ASP A 103 -24.70 3.25 -8.87
N ARG A 104 -24.99 3.21 -7.56
CA ARG A 104 -24.45 4.15 -6.57
C ARG A 104 -22.93 4.06 -6.42
N LEU A 105 -22.39 2.85 -6.45
CA LEU A 105 -20.92 2.65 -6.40
C LEU A 105 -20.24 3.22 -7.64
N GLU A 106 -20.76 2.92 -8.85
CA GLU A 106 -20.22 3.46 -10.09
C GLU A 106 -20.28 4.99 -10.13
N ALA A 107 -21.39 5.59 -9.66
CA ALA A 107 -21.55 7.04 -9.54
C ALA A 107 -20.50 7.65 -8.57
N ALA A 108 -20.22 7.00 -7.44
CA ALA A 108 -19.20 7.45 -6.50
C ALA A 108 -17.78 7.41 -7.10
N TYR A 109 -17.42 6.34 -7.78
CA TYR A 109 -16.14 6.23 -8.49
C TYR A 109 -16.00 7.29 -9.58
N GLU A 110 -17.07 7.56 -10.34
CA GLU A 110 -17.08 8.57 -11.39
C GLU A 110 -16.97 9.99 -10.80
N ALA A 111 -17.67 10.25 -9.68
CA ALA A 111 -17.55 11.51 -8.96
C ALA A 111 -16.12 11.75 -8.44
N ALA A 112 -15.44 10.73 -7.94
CA ALA A 112 -14.05 10.82 -7.53
C ALA A 112 -13.13 11.09 -8.72
N ARG A 113 -13.28 10.32 -9.80
CA ARG A 113 -12.50 10.44 -11.03
C ARG A 113 -12.62 11.83 -11.67
N SER A 114 -13.84 12.30 -11.87
CA SER A 114 -14.12 13.57 -12.57
C SER A 114 -13.66 14.80 -11.78
N ARG A 115 -13.58 14.69 -10.45
CA ARG A 115 -13.11 15.77 -9.57
C ARG A 115 -11.63 15.65 -9.20
N GLY A 116 -10.93 14.58 -9.61
CA GLY A 116 -9.55 14.32 -9.22
C GLY A 116 -9.39 14.10 -7.70
N LEU A 117 -10.45 13.60 -7.04
CA LEU A 117 -10.44 13.38 -5.60
C LEU A 117 -10.14 11.92 -5.26
N PRO A 118 -9.50 11.65 -4.11
CA PRO A 118 -9.42 10.28 -3.60
C PRO A 118 -10.80 9.75 -3.21
N LEU A 119 -10.96 8.43 -3.35
CA LEU A 119 -12.14 7.69 -2.90
C LEU A 119 -11.87 7.06 -1.53
N VAL A 120 -12.78 7.23 -0.59
CA VAL A 120 -12.78 6.52 0.69
C VAL A 120 -14.00 5.62 0.76
N SER A 121 -13.85 4.35 1.12
CA SER A 121 -14.97 3.42 1.28
C SER A 121 -15.01 2.81 2.68
N LEU A 122 -16.12 2.99 3.41
CA LEU A 122 -16.42 2.36 4.69
C LEU A 122 -17.22 1.09 4.40
N VAL A 123 -16.53 -0.04 4.21
CA VAL A 123 -17.12 -1.28 3.70
C VAL A 123 -17.67 -2.12 4.84
N ALA A 124 -18.96 -2.48 4.77
CA ALA A 124 -19.62 -3.44 5.64
C ALA A 124 -20.65 -4.23 4.83
N THR A 125 -20.29 -5.44 4.39
CA THR A 125 -21.11 -6.19 3.41
C THR A 125 -21.01 -7.70 3.59
N GLY A 126 -22.13 -8.37 3.36
CA GLY A 126 -22.23 -9.83 3.24
C GLY A 126 -21.95 -10.37 1.83
N GLY A 127 -21.70 -9.50 0.82
CA GLY A 127 -21.47 -9.88 -0.56
C GLY A 127 -22.63 -9.58 -1.50
N SER A 128 -22.77 -10.34 -2.59
CA SER A 128 -23.82 -10.11 -3.62
C SER A 128 -25.22 -10.44 -3.10
N ARG A 129 -26.22 -9.67 -3.54
CA ARG A 129 -27.63 -9.81 -3.16
C ARG A 129 -28.25 -11.02 -3.82
N MET A 130 -28.56 -12.05 -3.03
CA MET A 130 -29.04 -13.34 -3.53
C MET A 130 -30.36 -13.21 -4.32
N GLN A 131 -31.26 -12.32 -3.90
CA GLN A 131 -32.56 -12.11 -4.53
C GLN A 131 -32.50 -11.52 -5.95
N GLU A 132 -31.34 -10.99 -6.33
CA GLU A 132 -31.07 -10.45 -7.66
C GLU A 132 -30.18 -11.37 -8.51
N GLY A 133 -29.71 -12.49 -7.96
CA GLY A 133 -28.95 -13.52 -8.66
C GLY A 133 -27.76 -13.01 -9.45
N MET A 134 -27.66 -13.40 -10.72
CA MET A 134 -26.55 -12.99 -11.60
C MET A 134 -26.51 -11.47 -11.85
N VAL A 135 -27.65 -10.78 -11.82
CA VAL A 135 -27.69 -9.31 -11.94
C VAL A 135 -26.90 -8.64 -10.81
N ALA A 136 -27.04 -9.15 -9.57
CA ALA A 136 -26.23 -8.70 -8.44
C ALA A 136 -24.75 -9.07 -8.60
N LEU A 137 -24.45 -10.26 -9.11
CA LEU A 137 -23.06 -10.72 -9.25
C LEU A 137 -22.29 -9.88 -10.29
N THR A 138 -22.93 -9.51 -11.39
CA THR A 138 -22.28 -8.67 -12.44
C THR A 138 -21.91 -7.27 -11.95
N GLN A 139 -22.48 -6.80 -10.83
CA GLN A 139 -22.08 -5.53 -10.25
C GLN A 139 -20.59 -5.51 -9.84
N LEU A 140 -20.02 -6.67 -9.50
CA LEU A 140 -18.58 -6.78 -9.18
C LEU A 140 -17.70 -6.38 -10.37
N GLN A 141 -18.09 -6.75 -11.59
CA GLN A 141 -17.36 -6.35 -12.80
C GLN A 141 -17.49 -4.84 -13.07
N ARG A 142 -18.66 -4.25 -12.82
CA ARG A 142 -18.88 -2.81 -12.93
C ARG A 142 -17.98 -2.03 -11.95
N VAL A 143 -17.97 -2.44 -10.68
CA VAL A 143 -17.11 -1.85 -9.64
C VAL A 143 -15.64 -2.00 -10.01
N ALA A 144 -15.19 -3.17 -10.45
CA ALA A 144 -13.82 -3.41 -10.88
C ALA A 144 -13.40 -2.49 -12.03
N ARG A 145 -14.29 -2.32 -13.03
CA ARG A 145 -14.08 -1.38 -14.17
C ARG A 145 -14.00 0.07 -13.69
N ALA A 146 -14.89 0.49 -12.80
CA ALA A 146 -14.88 1.84 -12.24
C ALA A 146 -13.60 2.12 -11.43
N SER A 147 -13.15 1.16 -10.62
CA SER A 147 -11.88 1.20 -9.90
C SER A 147 -10.67 1.31 -10.84
N ALA A 148 -10.66 0.54 -11.93
CA ALA A 148 -9.58 0.62 -12.92
C ALA A 148 -9.52 2.02 -13.59
N ARG A 149 -10.67 2.62 -13.90
CA ARG A 149 -10.74 3.98 -14.47
C ARG A 149 -10.29 5.05 -13.46
N LEU A 150 -10.66 4.91 -12.19
CA LEU A 150 -10.21 5.80 -11.13
C LEU A 150 -8.68 5.77 -11.02
N ARG A 151 -8.09 4.58 -10.98
CA ARG A 151 -6.63 4.39 -10.94
C ARG A 151 -5.93 4.97 -12.18
N ALA A 152 -6.46 4.73 -13.37
CA ALA A 152 -5.92 5.28 -14.61
C ALA A 152 -5.96 6.82 -14.65
N ALA A 153 -6.87 7.45 -13.89
CA ALA A 153 -6.94 8.90 -13.73
C ALA A 153 -5.99 9.44 -12.62
N GLY A 154 -5.14 8.60 -12.01
CA GLY A 154 -4.19 9.03 -10.97
C GLY A 154 -4.81 9.20 -9.58
N SER A 155 -6.09 8.88 -9.38
CA SER A 155 -6.74 9.00 -8.06
C SER A 155 -6.59 7.72 -7.24
N ALA A 156 -6.46 7.87 -5.91
CA ALA A 156 -6.31 6.76 -4.99
C ALA A 156 -7.64 6.30 -4.39
N HIS A 157 -7.69 5.02 -4.02
CA HIS A 157 -8.78 4.42 -3.25
C HIS A 157 -8.27 3.92 -1.89
N LEU A 158 -8.84 4.43 -0.80
CA LEU A 158 -8.63 3.98 0.57
C LEU A 158 -9.87 3.25 1.07
N ALA A 159 -9.73 1.99 1.46
CA ALA A 159 -10.81 1.21 2.07
C ALA A 159 -10.63 1.10 3.58
N VAL A 160 -11.72 1.27 4.32
CA VAL A 160 -11.85 0.97 5.74
C VAL A 160 -12.83 -0.20 5.88
N LEU A 161 -12.31 -1.34 6.32
CA LEU A 161 -13.10 -2.56 6.48
C LEU A 161 -13.77 -2.57 7.85
N ARG A 162 -15.10 -2.62 7.85
CA ARG A 162 -15.96 -2.73 9.03
C ARG A 162 -16.50 -4.16 9.14
N ASP A 163 -17.06 -4.52 10.27
CA ASP A 163 -17.60 -5.87 10.53
C ASP A 163 -19.03 -6.04 9.98
N PRO A 164 -19.26 -7.05 9.12
CA PRO A 164 -18.30 -7.85 8.36
C PRO A 164 -18.00 -7.23 6.99
N THR A 165 -16.85 -7.55 6.41
CA THR A 165 -16.54 -7.28 5.00
C THR A 165 -16.23 -8.59 4.30
N THR A 166 -17.21 -9.16 3.59
CA THR A 166 -17.09 -10.49 2.98
C THR A 166 -17.55 -10.53 1.53
N GLY A 167 -17.24 -11.65 0.84
CA GLY A 167 -17.69 -11.93 -0.51
C GLY A 167 -17.15 -10.97 -1.55
N GLY A 168 -18.01 -10.66 -2.53
CA GLY A 168 -17.65 -9.78 -3.64
C GLY A 168 -17.25 -8.35 -3.22
N GLY A 169 -17.83 -7.83 -2.13
CA GLY A 169 -17.46 -6.51 -1.62
C GLY A 169 -16.02 -6.48 -1.08
N TRP A 170 -15.57 -7.55 -0.39
CA TRP A 170 -14.16 -7.71 -0.05
C TRP A 170 -13.30 -7.78 -1.32
N ALA A 171 -13.65 -8.65 -2.26
CA ALA A 171 -12.83 -8.88 -3.45
C ALA A 171 -12.68 -7.65 -4.37
N THR A 172 -13.65 -6.73 -4.35
CA THR A 172 -13.65 -5.54 -5.24
C THR A 172 -13.31 -4.25 -4.51
N LEU A 173 -14.10 -3.86 -3.51
CA LEU A 173 -13.92 -2.59 -2.79
C LEU A 173 -12.82 -2.67 -1.74
N GLY A 174 -12.71 -3.80 -1.03
CA GLY A 174 -11.68 -4.01 -0.02
C GLY A 174 -10.32 -4.29 -0.66
N ALA A 175 -10.13 -5.51 -1.16
CA ALA A 175 -8.84 -5.98 -1.72
C ALA A 175 -8.40 -5.19 -2.96
N GLY A 176 -9.35 -4.57 -3.67
CA GLY A 176 -9.08 -3.71 -4.82
C GLY A 176 -8.56 -2.30 -4.47
N ALA A 177 -8.55 -1.90 -3.20
CA ALA A 177 -8.09 -0.58 -2.79
C ALA A 177 -6.56 -0.48 -2.73
N ASP A 178 -6.04 0.74 -2.87
CA ASP A 178 -4.61 1.04 -2.79
C ASP A 178 -4.09 0.94 -1.35
N VAL A 179 -4.88 1.46 -0.41
CA VAL A 179 -4.65 1.38 1.04
C VAL A 179 -5.84 0.73 1.70
N ILE A 180 -5.58 -0.24 2.56
CA ILE A 180 -6.63 -1.02 3.23
C ILE A 180 -6.42 -0.96 4.74
N LEU A 181 -7.34 -0.29 5.41
CA LEU A 181 -7.43 -0.24 6.86
C LEU A 181 -8.59 -1.14 7.30
N ALA A 182 -8.52 -1.70 8.51
CA ALA A 182 -9.63 -2.45 9.09
C ALA A 182 -9.87 -2.03 10.54
N LEU A 183 -11.11 -2.13 10.99
CA LEU A 183 -11.41 -1.99 12.41
C LEU A 183 -11.02 -3.27 13.17
N PRO A 184 -10.61 -3.17 14.43
CA PRO A 184 -10.26 -4.31 15.26
C PRO A 184 -11.38 -5.36 15.32
N GLY A 185 -11.02 -6.63 15.19
CA GLY A 185 -11.94 -7.76 15.24
C GLY A 185 -12.93 -7.87 14.07
N ALA A 186 -12.85 -7.00 13.07
CA ALA A 186 -13.72 -7.08 11.89
C ALA A 186 -13.52 -8.41 11.17
N GLN A 187 -14.63 -9.05 10.79
CA GLN A 187 -14.58 -10.22 9.93
C GLN A 187 -14.30 -9.80 8.49
N VAL A 188 -13.19 -10.30 7.95
CA VAL A 188 -12.71 -9.99 6.60
C VAL A 188 -12.35 -11.27 5.88
N GLY A 189 -12.92 -11.50 4.70
CA GLY A 189 -12.58 -12.66 3.88
C GLY A 189 -13.56 -12.89 2.74
N PHE A 190 -13.15 -13.72 1.78
CA PHE A 190 -14.02 -14.03 0.63
C PHE A 190 -15.24 -14.87 1.06
N ALA A 191 -15.03 -15.89 1.90
CA ALA A 191 -16.11 -16.71 2.41
C ALA A 191 -16.77 -16.08 3.65
N GLY A 192 -18.04 -15.72 3.56
CA GLY A 192 -18.86 -15.33 4.71
C GLY A 192 -19.05 -16.51 5.70
N SER A 193 -19.35 -16.19 6.96
CA SER A 193 -19.39 -17.19 8.05
C SER A 193 -20.28 -18.40 7.80
N ARG A 194 -21.33 -18.25 6.96
CA ARG A 194 -22.30 -19.31 6.66
C ARG A 194 -21.82 -20.32 5.60
N VAL A 195 -20.75 -20.01 4.88
CA VAL A 195 -20.24 -20.83 3.76
C VAL A 195 -18.77 -21.23 3.94
N ARG A 196 -18.20 -20.96 5.10
CA ARG A 196 -16.84 -21.40 5.45
C ARG A 196 -16.83 -22.92 5.66
N PRO A 197 -15.73 -23.61 5.30
CA PRO A 197 -15.49 -24.98 5.72
C PRO A 197 -15.58 -25.12 7.26
N ALA A 198 -16.07 -26.26 7.73
CA ALA A 198 -16.24 -26.48 9.18
C ALA A 198 -14.91 -26.51 9.96
N ASP A 199 -13.82 -26.87 9.29
CA ASP A 199 -12.45 -26.95 9.80
C ASP A 199 -11.60 -25.69 9.52
N ALA A 200 -12.22 -24.63 8.98
CA ALA A 200 -11.50 -23.39 8.67
C ALA A 200 -10.96 -22.73 9.94
N ASP A 201 -9.67 -22.31 9.92
CA ASP A 201 -9.09 -21.51 11.01
C ASP A 201 -9.83 -20.16 11.09
N PRO A 202 -10.55 -19.87 12.20
CA PRO A 202 -11.30 -18.62 12.34
C PRO A 202 -10.43 -17.37 12.24
N ARG A 203 -9.15 -17.46 12.63
CA ARG A 203 -8.21 -16.32 12.61
C ARG A 203 -7.91 -15.83 11.21
N ALA A 204 -7.96 -16.72 10.21
CA ALA A 204 -7.77 -16.33 8.81
C ALA A 204 -8.84 -15.35 8.29
N TYR A 205 -9.96 -15.22 9.00
CA TYR A 205 -11.10 -14.38 8.62
C TYR A 205 -11.26 -13.15 9.53
N THR A 206 -10.23 -12.76 10.23
CA THR A 206 -10.21 -11.55 11.07
C THR A 206 -9.33 -10.48 10.46
N ALA A 207 -9.56 -9.22 10.81
CA ALA A 207 -8.71 -8.11 10.42
C ALA A 207 -7.24 -8.35 10.81
N GLU A 208 -7.01 -8.88 12.01
CA GLU A 208 -5.67 -9.19 12.52
C GLU A 208 -5.00 -10.33 11.72
N GLY A 209 -5.76 -11.37 11.38
CA GLY A 209 -5.27 -12.46 10.53
C GLY A 209 -4.95 -12.00 9.11
N GLN A 210 -5.79 -11.13 8.53
CA GLN A 210 -5.54 -10.54 7.22
C GLN A 210 -4.32 -9.61 7.24
N LEU A 211 -4.08 -8.88 8.35
CA LEU A 211 -2.86 -8.09 8.54
C LEU A 211 -1.62 -8.98 8.61
N ALA A 212 -1.67 -10.04 9.39
CA ALA A 212 -0.58 -11.00 9.51
C ALA A 212 -0.25 -11.69 8.17
N ALA A 213 -1.26 -11.92 7.33
CA ALA A 213 -1.12 -12.46 5.98
C ALA A 213 -0.77 -11.41 4.91
N GLY A 214 -0.54 -10.16 5.29
CA GLY A 214 -0.17 -9.09 4.34
C GLY A 214 -1.27 -8.70 3.35
N GLN A 215 -2.53 -8.96 3.68
CA GLN A 215 -3.69 -8.62 2.84
C GLN A 215 -4.22 -7.21 3.09
N ILE A 216 -3.94 -6.64 4.27
CA ILE A 216 -4.32 -5.28 4.64
C ILE A 216 -3.11 -4.53 5.21
N ASP A 217 -3.19 -3.20 5.29
CA ASP A 217 -2.06 -2.35 5.69
C ASP A 217 -2.03 -2.08 7.20
N ALA A 218 -3.21 -1.92 7.83
CA ALA A 218 -3.30 -1.69 9.27
C ALA A 218 -4.66 -2.09 9.85
N VAL A 219 -4.65 -2.45 11.14
CA VAL A 219 -5.83 -2.47 11.99
C VAL A 219 -5.82 -1.19 12.82
N VAL A 220 -6.89 -0.40 12.74
CA VAL A 220 -6.97 0.95 13.31
C VAL A 220 -8.15 1.04 14.28
N PRO A 221 -7.92 1.41 15.55
CA PRO A 221 -8.99 1.67 16.51
C PRO A 221 -9.95 2.76 16.03
N PRO A 222 -11.25 2.68 16.37
CA PRO A 222 -12.26 3.64 15.91
C PRO A 222 -11.95 5.11 16.26
N ASP A 223 -11.37 5.37 17.42
CA ASP A 223 -11.00 6.71 17.92
C ASP A 223 -9.81 7.31 17.16
N GLU A 224 -8.92 6.47 16.62
CA GLU A 224 -7.79 6.90 15.79
C GLU A 224 -8.12 7.01 14.29
N LEU A 225 -9.26 6.46 13.88
CA LEU A 225 -9.61 6.33 12.45
C LEU A 225 -9.70 7.68 11.72
N PRO A 226 -10.35 8.73 12.25
CA PRO A 226 -10.46 10.02 11.56
C PRO A 226 -9.08 10.65 11.30
N ARG A 227 -8.20 10.60 12.30
CA ARG A 227 -6.82 11.11 12.18
C ARG A 227 -6.01 10.30 11.16
N THR A 228 -6.15 8.98 11.18
CA THR A 228 -5.42 8.08 10.27
C THR A 228 -5.87 8.28 8.84
N VAL A 229 -7.19 8.35 8.58
CA VAL A 229 -7.73 8.61 7.24
C VAL A 229 -7.31 10.00 6.73
N ALA A 230 -7.38 11.04 7.57
CA ALA A 230 -6.92 12.37 7.20
C ALA A 230 -5.45 12.42 6.79
N ARG A 231 -4.57 11.68 7.51
CA ARG A 231 -3.15 11.57 7.16
C ARG A 231 -2.94 10.85 5.82
N TRP A 232 -3.68 9.77 5.58
CA TRP A 232 -3.64 9.06 4.31
C TRP A 232 -4.14 9.93 3.17
N LEU A 233 -5.27 10.65 3.34
CA LEU A 233 -5.76 11.58 2.33
C LEU A 233 -4.73 12.67 1.99
N ALA A 234 -4.02 13.17 3.01
CA ALA A 234 -2.94 14.15 2.79
C ALA A 234 -1.75 13.56 2.01
N ALA A 235 -1.50 12.25 2.12
CA ALA A 235 -0.43 11.58 1.41
C ALA A 235 -0.83 11.14 -0.01
N LEU A 236 -2.08 10.73 -0.18
CA LEU A 236 -2.60 10.18 -1.43
C LEU A 236 -3.18 11.22 -2.39
N HIS A 237 -3.42 12.43 -1.91
CA HIS A 237 -3.89 13.51 -2.78
C HIS A 237 -2.71 14.07 -3.56
N ALA A 238 -2.62 13.72 -4.83
CA ALA A 238 -1.71 14.37 -5.77
C ALA A 238 -2.11 15.85 -5.88
N SER A 239 -1.44 16.71 -5.14
CA SER A 239 -1.56 18.14 -5.38
C SER A 239 -1.06 18.38 -6.80
N GLY A 240 -1.85 19.02 -7.67
CA GLY A 240 -1.50 19.34 -9.06
C GLY A 240 -0.28 20.26 -9.19
N SER A 241 0.75 20.01 -8.43
CA SER A 241 2.06 20.66 -8.48
C SER A 241 2.86 20.17 -9.69
N PRO A 242 3.70 21.01 -10.28
CA PRO A 242 4.64 20.58 -11.32
C PRO A 242 5.43 19.37 -10.83
N ALA A 243 5.87 18.51 -11.75
CA ALA A 243 6.57 17.25 -11.48
C ALA A 243 7.48 17.35 -10.25
N PRO A 244 7.26 16.56 -9.21
CA PRO A 244 7.99 16.72 -7.97
C PRO A 244 9.47 16.46 -8.21
N GLY A 245 10.34 17.34 -7.73
CA GLY A 245 11.78 17.07 -7.72
C GLY A 245 12.12 15.81 -6.91
N PRO A 246 13.31 15.23 -7.10
CA PRO A 246 13.71 14.01 -6.41
C PRO A 246 13.61 14.15 -4.88
N ALA A 247 13.45 13.04 -4.20
CA ALA A 247 13.56 12.99 -2.75
C ALA A 247 15.00 13.44 -2.36
N PRO A 248 15.15 14.38 -1.40
CA PRO A 248 16.48 14.74 -0.90
C PRO A 248 17.20 13.49 -0.38
N VAL A 249 18.49 13.35 -0.68
CA VAL A 249 19.26 12.23 -0.14
C VAL A 249 19.46 12.43 1.38
N PRO A 250 19.25 11.41 2.23
CA PRO A 250 19.55 11.51 3.65
C PRO A 250 21.04 11.67 3.91
N ASP A 251 21.41 12.38 4.98
CA ASP A 251 22.80 12.40 5.49
C ASP A 251 23.15 11.05 6.13
N ALA A 252 24.47 10.76 6.22
CA ALA A 252 24.95 9.57 6.91
C ALA A 252 24.79 9.71 8.43
N LEU A 253 24.15 8.73 9.06
CA LEU A 253 23.94 8.70 10.51
C LEU A 253 25.03 7.90 11.26
N GLY A 254 25.83 7.12 10.53
CA GLY A 254 26.85 6.23 11.09
C GLY A 254 28.25 6.82 11.06
N ALA A 255 29.24 5.97 10.71
CA ALA A 255 30.65 6.35 10.67
C ALA A 255 30.92 7.48 9.65
N THR A 256 31.85 8.35 9.98
CA THR A 256 32.22 9.51 9.14
C THR A 256 33.46 9.26 8.29
N GLY A 257 34.29 8.27 8.66
CA GLY A 257 35.55 7.94 7.99
C GLY A 257 35.33 6.92 6.86
N LEU A 258 35.99 7.14 5.72
CA LEU A 258 35.98 6.18 4.61
C LEU A 258 36.85 4.94 4.95
N PRO A 259 36.40 3.74 4.55
CA PRO A 259 37.15 2.50 4.74
C PRO A 259 38.46 2.53 3.91
N ARG A 260 39.53 2.01 4.48
CA ARG A 260 40.85 1.96 3.84
C ARG A 260 40.97 0.78 2.91
N THR A 261 40.40 -0.35 3.28
CA THR A 261 40.40 -1.59 2.52
C THR A 261 38.94 -2.02 2.19
N GLY A 262 38.80 -2.92 1.22
CA GLY A 262 37.48 -3.52 0.91
C GLY A 262 36.90 -4.28 2.11
N TRP A 263 37.82 -4.94 2.89
CA TRP A 263 37.37 -5.65 4.08
C TRP A 263 36.95 -4.70 5.23
N ASP A 264 37.59 -3.55 5.40
CA ASP A 264 37.12 -2.54 6.35
C ASP A 264 35.69 -2.08 6.03
N ALA A 265 35.38 -1.91 4.74
CA ALA A 265 34.01 -1.56 4.31
C ALA A 265 32.99 -2.64 4.69
N VAL A 266 33.37 -3.91 4.52
CA VAL A 266 32.49 -5.05 4.91
C VAL A 266 32.30 -5.07 6.43
N GLU A 267 33.37 -4.91 7.23
CA GLU A 267 33.28 -4.90 8.70
C GLU A 267 32.41 -3.73 9.19
N GLN A 268 32.59 -2.53 8.62
CA GLN A 268 31.78 -1.36 8.96
C GLN A 268 30.30 -1.59 8.60
N ALA A 269 29.98 -2.07 7.41
CA ALA A 269 28.62 -2.32 6.96
C ALA A 269 27.92 -3.43 7.75
N ARG A 270 28.65 -4.38 8.31
CA ARG A 270 28.14 -5.46 9.15
C ARG A 270 28.10 -5.14 10.64
N SER A 271 28.66 -3.98 11.04
CA SER A 271 28.69 -3.58 12.46
C SER A 271 27.27 -3.57 13.07
N PRO A 272 27.07 -4.21 14.22
CA PRO A 272 25.78 -4.20 14.90
C PRO A 272 25.41 -2.81 15.48
N SER A 273 26.39 -1.94 15.70
CA SER A 273 26.19 -0.58 16.22
C SER A 273 25.81 0.43 15.15
N ARG A 274 25.85 0.05 13.87
CA ARG A 274 25.50 0.92 12.75
C ARG A 274 24.00 1.26 12.77
N PRO A 275 23.61 2.53 12.50
CA PRO A 275 22.21 2.89 12.30
C PRO A 275 21.59 2.08 11.16
N ARG A 276 20.39 1.58 11.38
CA ARG A 276 19.62 0.79 10.42
C ARG A 276 18.51 1.63 9.79
N ALA A 277 17.79 1.05 8.86
CA ALA A 277 16.71 1.70 8.11
C ALA A 277 15.72 2.48 8.98
N GLU A 278 15.31 1.92 10.13
CA GLU A 278 14.40 2.60 11.07
C GLU A 278 14.95 3.96 11.51
N ALA A 279 16.22 4.01 11.94
CA ALA A 279 16.87 5.25 12.38
C ALA A 279 16.93 6.31 11.26
N TYR A 280 17.25 5.88 10.03
CA TYR A 280 17.24 6.76 8.87
C TYR A 280 15.85 7.30 8.56
N LEU A 281 14.84 6.45 8.59
CA LEU A 281 13.46 6.84 8.33
C LEU A 281 12.92 7.78 9.43
N ASP A 282 13.28 7.57 10.69
CA ASP A 282 12.89 8.44 11.82
C ASP A 282 13.56 9.81 11.76
N ALA A 283 14.83 9.86 11.37
CA ALA A 283 15.53 11.12 11.16
C ALA A 283 15.04 11.88 9.92
N TYR A 284 14.55 11.16 8.92
CA TYR A 284 14.17 11.74 7.62
C TYR A 284 12.72 12.24 7.59
N PHE A 285 11.78 11.54 8.23
CA PHE A 285 10.35 11.83 8.16
C PHE A 285 9.78 12.35 9.47
N ALA A 286 8.99 13.40 9.41
CA ALA A 286 8.24 13.88 10.58
C ALA A 286 7.18 12.86 11.05
N HIS A 287 6.59 12.11 10.12
CA HIS A 287 5.71 10.98 10.40
C HIS A 287 5.63 10.07 9.17
N ARG A 288 5.32 8.79 9.42
CA ARG A 288 5.24 7.75 8.42
C ARG A 288 3.87 7.07 8.41
N LEU A 289 3.45 6.63 7.24
CA LEU A 289 2.24 5.86 6.97
C LEU A 289 2.67 4.53 6.32
N PRO A 290 2.79 3.45 7.09
CA PRO A 290 3.31 2.19 6.59
C PRO A 290 2.31 1.50 5.67
N LEU A 291 2.82 0.92 4.57
CA LEU A 291 2.15 -0.06 3.72
C LEU A 291 2.75 -1.43 3.96
N ARG A 292 1.91 -2.44 4.15
CA ARG A 292 2.34 -3.77 4.56
C ARG A 292 1.85 -4.85 3.61
N GLY A 293 2.68 -5.88 3.46
CA GLY A 293 2.34 -7.10 2.75
C GLY A 293 2.20 -6.97 1.24
N ASP A 294 2.26 -8.12 0.61
CA ASP A 294 2.32 -8.24 -0.85
C ASP A 294 0.96 -8.46 -1.51
N ARG A 295 -0.13 -8.50 -0.75
CA ARG A 295 -1.49 -8.86 -1.20
C ARG A 295 -1.62 -10.29 -1.76
N CYS A 296 -0.58 -11.09 -1.61
CA CYS A 296 -0.52 -12.48 -2.09
C CYS A 296 -0.37 -13.50 -0.94
N GLY A 297 -0.50 -13.05 0.31
CA GLY A 297 -0.40 -13.90 1.50
C GLY A 297 0.97 -13.84 2.18
N GLY A 298 1.87 -12.95 1.75
CA GLY A 298 3.22 -12.83 2.28
C GLY A 298 3.54 -11.49 2.91
N THR A 299 4.42 -11.53 3.92
CA THR A 299 5.04 -10.36 4.54
C THR A 299 6.55 -10.54 4.63
N ASP A 300 7.27 -9.44 4.66
CA ASP A 300 8.70 -9.41 4.94
C ASP A 300 8.99 -8.39 6.05
N PRO A 301 9.33 -8.85 7.27
CA PRO A 301 9.68 -7.94 8.36
C PRO A 301 11.02 -7.23 8.13
N GLY A 302 11.84 -7.71 7.20
CA GLY A 302 13.11 -7.10 6.78
C GLY A 302 12.95 -5.99 5.76
N LEU A 303 11.70 -5.59 5.42
CA LEU A 303 11.44 -4.50 4.49
C LEU A 303 10.37 -3.55 5.03
N LEU A 304 10.70 -2.27 5.14
CA LEU A 304 9.78 -1.20 5.52
C LEU A 304 9.36 -0.42 4.29
N CYS A 305 8.06 -0.32 4.07
CA CYS A 305 7.48 0.43 2.94
C CYS A 305 6.38 1.37 3.41
N GLY A 306 6.14 2.43 2.65
CA GLY A 306 5.03 3.35 2.90
C GLY A 306 5.23 4.74 2.34
N PHE A 307 4.50 5.69 2.91
CA PHE A 307 4.61 7.11 2.61
C PHE A 307 5.00 7.88 3.86
N GLY A 308 5.81 8.91 3.70
CA GLY A 308 6.22 9.79 4.79
C GLY A 308 6.10 11.27 4.42
N ARG A 309 6.05 12.12 5.44
CA ARG A 309 6.03 13.58 5.26
C ARG A 309 7.36 14.18 5.68
N ARG A 310 7.99 14.93 4.75
CA ARG A 310 9.20 15.71 4.99
C ARG A 310 9.00 17.12 4.44
N GLU A 311 9.16 18.14 5.29
CA GLU A 311 9.09 19.55 4.89
C GLU A 311 7.84 19.88 4.06
N GLY A 312 6.68 19.36 4.50
CA GLY A 312 5.41 19.56 3.80
C GLY A 312 5.20 18.70 2.53
N ARG A 313 6.21 17.95 2.06
CA ARG A 313 6.12 17.05 0.89
C ARG A 313 5.82 15.62 1.30
N THR A 314 5.09 14.90 0.46
CA THR A 314 4.94 13.45 0.55
C THR A 314 6.06 12.78 -0.25
N ILE A 315 6.68 11.77 0.34
CA ILE A 315 7.71 10.93 -0.29
C ILE A 315 7.36 9.48 0.03
N ALA A 316 7.34 8.60 -0.96
CA ALA A 316 7.23 7.17 -0.74
C ALA A 316 8.58 6.60 -0.31
N TYR A 317 8.58 5.58 0.52
CA TYR A 317 9.83 4.93 0.94
C TYR A 317 9.76 3.41 0.83
N VAL A 318 10.91 2.83 0.49
CA VAL A 318 11.18 1.39 0.49
C VAL A 318 12.55 1.19 1.15
N ALA A 319 12.63 0.50 2.28
CA ALA A 319 13.85 0.42 3.07
C ALA A 319 14.13 -1.02 3.52
N GLN A 320 15.29 -1.56 3.13
CA GLN A 320 15.80 -2.84 3.60
C GLN A 320 16.46 -2.68 4.97
N CYS A 321 16.26 -3.68 5.85
CA CYS A 321 16.61 -3.59 7.28
C CYS A 321 17.80 -4.47 7.70
N GLY A 322 18.67 -4.85 6.77
CA GLY A 322 19.88 -5.63 7.05
C GLY A 322 19.65 -7.16 7.07
N THR A 323 18.54 -7.63 6.54
CA THR A 323 18.25 -9.07 6.38
C THR A 323 18.11 -9.45 4.91
N ALA A 324 18.22 -10.74 4.61
CA ALA A 324 17.95 -11.23 3.25
C ALA A 324 16.49 -10.97 2.88
N THR A 325 16.28 -10.14 1.85
CA THR A 325 14.93 -9.71 1.44
C THR A 325 14.15 -10.88 0.85
N ARG A 326 12.96 -11.13 1.38
CA ARG A 326 12.06 -12.21 0.94
C ARG A 326 11.28 -11.84 -0.33
N PRO A 327 10.75 -12.81 -1.07
CA PRO A 327 9.91 -12.54 -2.26
C PRO A 327 8.74 -11.59 -1.97
N ALA A 328 8.09 -11.73 -0.81
CA ALA A 328 7.02 -10.84 -0.39
C ALA A 328 7.49 -9.39 -0.21
N GLY A 329 8.74 -9.19 0.22
CA GLY A 329 9.35 -7.86 0.33
C GLY A 329 9.47 -7.19 -1.04
N TYR A 330 10.01 -7.88 -2.05
CA TYR A 330 10.11 -7.34 -3.41
C TYR A 330 8.77 -7.02 -4.03
N ARG A 331 7.75 -7.88 -3.86
CA ARG A 331 6.38 -7.58 -4.32
C ARG A 331 5.76 -6.38 -3.61
N THR A 332 6.02 -6.24 -2.29
CA THR A 332 5.59 -5.04 -1.53
C THR A 332 6.27 -3.78 -2.04
N ALA A 333 7.59 -3.84 -2.31
CA ALA A 333 8.35 -2.73 -2.88
C ALA A 333 7.79 -2.32 -4.26
N ALA A 334 7.60 -3.27 -5.16
CA ALA A 334 7.04 -3.03 -6.50
C ALA A 334 5.65 -2.38 -6.41
N ARG A 335 4.79 -2.86 -5.50
CA ARG A 335 3.46 -2.27 -5.24
C ARG A 335 3.56 -0.80 -4.81
N VAL A 336 4.47 -0.48 -3.89
CA VAL A 336 4.64 0.89 -3.37
C VAL A 336 5.23 1.81 -4.42
N ILE A 337 6.23 1.36 -5.19
CA ILE A 337 6.82 2.14 -6.28
C ILE A 337 5.76 2.47 -7.34
N ARG A 338 4.97 1.50 -7.81
CA ARG A 338 3.90 1.74 -8.79
C ARG A 338 2.78 2.64 -8.25
N LEU A 339 2.46 2.53 -6.95
CA LEU A 339 1.50 3.45 -6.33
C LEU A 339 2.05 4.87 -6.28
N ALA A 340 3.30 5.05 -5.89
CA ALA A 340 3.97 6.33 -5.83
C ALA A 340 4.06 6.97 -7.23
N ASP A 341 4.45 6.19 -8.23
CA ASP A 341 4.54 6.62 -9.63
C ASP A 341 3.19 7.13 -10.15
N ARG A 342 2.13 6.35 -9.98
CA ARG A 342 0.78 6.73 -10.38
C ARG A 342 0.27 8.02 -9.70
N LEU A 343 0.71 8.27 -8.46
CA LEU A 343 0.33 9.46 -7.67
C LEU A 343 1.28 10.65 -7.90
N GLY A 344 2.32 10.51 -8.73
CA GLY A 344 3.33 11.55 -8.93
C GLY A 344 4.16 11.84 -7.68
N VAL A 345 4.40 10.84 -6.81
CA VAL A 345 5.13 10.98 -5.54
C VAL A 345 6.54 10.44 -5.72
N PRO A 346 7.61 11.23 -5.41
CA PRO A 346 8.98 10.74 -5.49
C PRO A 346 9.25 9.62 -4.48
N VAL A 347 10.19 8.73 -4.82
CA VAL A 347 10.53 7.57 -4.01
C VAL A 347 11.92 7.70 -3.41
N LEU A 348 12.07 7.35 -2.15
CA LEU A 348 13.34 7.13 -1.45
C LEU A 348 13.52 5.64 -1.22
N THR A 349 14.63 5.06 -1.70
CA THR A 349 15.00 3.69 -1.35
C THR A 349 16.24 3.68 -0.44
N LEU A 350 16.19 2.88 0.63
CA LEU A 350 17.32 2.62 1.52
C LEU A 350 17.77 1.17 1.35
N ILE A 351 19.02 0.96 1.01
CA ILE A 351 19.57 -0.37 0.76
C ILE A 351 20.41 -0.82 1.95
N ASP A 352 19.98 -1.93 2.54
CA ASP A 352 20.71 -2.67 3.57
C ASP A 352 20.27 -4.14 3.55
N THR A 353 20.95 -4.96 2.76
CA THR A 353 20.66 -6.40 2.64
C THR A 353 21.91 -7.16 2.24
N PRO A 354 22.18 -8.35 2.79
CA PRO A 354 23.21 -9.25 2.27
C PRO A 354 22.84 -9.83 0.89
N GLY A 355 21.60 -9.63 0.44
CA GLY A 355 21.05 -10.11 -0.82
C GLY A 355 19.61 -10.58 -0.70
N ALA A 356 19.10 -11.19 -1.77
CA ALA A 356 17.79 -11.83 -1.75
C ALA A 356 17.83 -13.16 -0.97
N ALA A 357 16.74 -13.48 -0.29
CA ALA A 357 16.55 -14.80 0.27
C ALA A 357 16.55 -15.84 -0.86
N ASN A 358 17.38 -16.86 -0.73
CA ASN A 358 17.68 -17.86 -1.78
C ASN A 358 17.50 -19.32 -1.32
N GLY A 359 16.89 -19.52 -0.15
CA GLY A 359 16.56 -20.85 0.34
C GLY A 359 15.33 -21.46 -0.37
N ALA A 360 15.09 -22.75 -0.18
CA ALA A 360 13.99 -23.47 -0.83
C ALA A 360 12.60 -22.86 -0.58
N GLU A 361 12.38 -22.23 0.56
CA GLU A 361 11.14 -21.49 0.87
C GLU A 361 10.99 -20.27 -0.04
N ALA A 362 12.05 -19.49 -0.21
CA ALA A 362 12.04 -18.32 -1.08
C ALA A 362 11.83 -18.71 -2.55
N GLU A 363 12.49 -19.79 -3.00
CA GLU A 363 12.29 -20.31 -4.38
C GLU A 363 10.84 -20.73 -4.60
N ARG A 364 10.23 -21.47 -3.67
CA ARG A 364 8.80 -21.85 -3.75
C ARG A 364 7.87 -20.64 -3.69
N ALA A 365 8.27 -19.57 -3.00
CA ALA A 365 7.53 -18.32 -2.95
C ALA A 365 7.77 -17.40 -4.17
N GLY A 366 8.51 -17.85 -5.18
CA GLY A 366 8.73 -17.17 -6.44
C GLY A 366 9.76 -16.04 -6.37
N ALA A 367 10.94 -16.30 -5.79
CA ALA A 367 12.01 -15.30 -5.61
C ALA A 367 12.38 -14.60 -6.92
N GLY A 368 12.65 -15.37 -8.00
CA GLY A 368 13.02 -14.82 -9.30
C GLY A 368 11.96 -13.87 -9.86
N ALA A 369 10.68 -14.27 -9.85
CA ALA A 369 9.58 -13.45 -10.34
C ALA A 369 9.39 -12.17 -9.51
N ALA A 370 9.51 -12.26 -8.19
CA ALA A 370 9.37 -11.11 -7.30
C ALA A 370 10.50 -10.08 -7.49
N ILE A 371 11.74 -10.55 -7.68
CA ILE A 371 12.89 -9.68 -7.98
C ILE A 371 12.72 -9.02 -9.35
N ALA A 372 12.31 -9.77 -10.38
CA ALA A 372 12.05 -9.24 -11.71
C ALA A 372 10.94 -8.17 -11.69
N ASP A 373 9.88 -8.37 -10.90
CA ASP A 373 8.80 -7.40 -10.72
C ASP A 373 9.28 -6.11 -10.04
N ALA A 374 10.20 -6.21 -9.06
CA ALA A 374 10.80 -5.03 -8.43
C ALA A 374 11.70 -4.25 -9.40
N PHE A 375 12.52 -4.94 -10.20
CA PHE A 375 13.31 -4.31 -11.27
C PHE A 375 12.40 -3.60 -12.28
N ALA A 376 11.32 -4.25 -12.73
CA ALA A 376 10.37 -3.67 -13.67
C ALA A 376 9.70 -2.42 -13.07
N ALA A 377 9.21 -2.49 -11.85
CA ALA A 377 8.58 -1.35 -11.19
C ALA A 377 9.51 -0.15 -11.05
N LEU A 378 10.79 -0.39 -10.77
CA LEU A 378 11.80 0.67 -10.68
C LEU A 378 12.15 1.25 -12.07
N ALA A 379 12.24 0.40 -13.09
CA ALA A 379 12.57 0.81 -14.45
C ALA A 379 11.43 1.55 -15.17
N GLU A 380 10.18 1.18 -14.85
CA GLU A 380 8.96 1.79 -15.39
C GLU A 380 8.61 3.13 -14.72
N ALA A 381 9.13 3.40 -13.50
CA ALA A 381 8.78 4.58 -12.74
C ALA A 381 9.21 5.88 -13.45
N GLU A 382 8.24 6.74 -13.71
CA GLU A 382 8.45 8.09 -14.27
C GLU A 382 8.78 9.12 -13.17
N VAL A 383 8.39 8.84 -11.92
CA VAL A 383 8.73 9.68 -10.76
C VAL A 383 10.21 9.51 -10.39
N PRO A 384 10.87 10.57 -9.89
CA PRO A 384 12.25 10.47 -9.43
C PRO A 384 12.40 9.47 -8.28
N VAL A 385 13.36 8.55 -8.43
CA VAL A 385 13.78 7.64 -7.36
C VAL A 385 15.17 8.04 -6.88
N THR A 386 15.33 8.20 -5.58
CA THR A 386 16.62 8.46 -4.92
C THR A 386 16.98 7.27 -4.05
N THR A 387 18.18 6.73 -4.21
CA THR A 387 18.67 5.58 -3.43
C THR A 387 19.83 5.98 -2.53
N LEU A 388 19.81 5.51 -1.28
CA LEU A 388 20.96 5.55 -0.38
C LEU A 388 21.29 4.14 0.10
N VAL A 389 22.52 3.70 -0.14
CA VAL A 389 23.07 2.46 0.45
C VAL A 389 23.56 2.82 1.84
N ILE A 390 22.94 2.22 2.85
CA ILE A 390 23.19 2.52 4.27
C ILE A 390 23.91 1.39 5.01
N GLY A 391 24.24 0.32 4.31
CA GLY A 391 24.87 -0.87 4.88
C GLY A 391 25.33 -1.84 3.80
N GLU A 392 24.91 -3.11 3.90
CA GLU A 392 25.26 -4.11 2.89
C GLU A 392 24.43 -3.91 1.63
N GLY A 393 25.08 -3.72 0.47
CA GLY A 393 24.48 -3.75 -0.86
C GLY A 393 24.79 -5.09 -1.52
N GLY A 394 24.06 -6.14 -1.15
CA GLY A 394 24.31 -7.52 -1.60
C GLY A 394 23.65 -7.86 -2.93
N SER A 395 24.46 -7.91 -4.01
CA SER A 395 24.08 -8.54 -5.29
C SER A 395 22.83 -7.95 -5.97
N GLY A 396 22.20 -8.74 -6.82
CA GLY A 396 20.95 -8.39 -7.51
C GLY A 396 19.78 -8.06 -6.58
N GLY A 397 19.77 -8.62 -5.37
CA GLY A 397 18.75 -8.34 -4.38
C GLY A 397 18.77 -6.91 -3.85
N ALA A 398 19.95 -6.32 -3.72
CA ALA A 398 20.13 -4.90 -3.42
C ALA A 398 19.87 -4.04 -4.68
N LEU A 399 20.39 -4.50 -5.83
CA LEU A 399 20.31 -3.75 -7.08
C LEU A 399 18.87 -3.55 -7.57
N ALA A 400 17.96 -4.49 -7.27
CA ALA A 400 16.55 -4.39 -7.64
C ALA A 400 15.83 -3.16 -7.06
N LEU A 401 16.45 -2.49 -6.08
CA LEU A 401 15.91 -1.26 -5.45
C LEU A 401 16.84 -0.05 -5.64
N ALA A 402 17.92 -0.17 -6.40
CA ALA A 402 18.88 0.90 -6.63
C ALA A 402 18.52 1.70 -7.89
N ALA A 403 18.31 3.00 -7.73
CA ALA A 403 17.97 3.90 -8.84
C ALA A 403 19.17 4.12 -9.78
N PRO A 404 19.05 3.81 -11.08
CA PRO A 404 20.12 4.09 -12.04
C PRO A 404 20.51 5.57 -12.04
N GLY A 405 21.79 5.86 -11.90
CA GLY A 405 22.33 7.22 -11.93
C GLY A 405 21.94 8.15 -10.78
N ASN A 406 21.17 7.67 -9.78
CA ASN A 406 20.77 8.46 -8.60
C ASN A 406 20.93 7.66 -7.29
N THR A 407 21.95 6.82 -7.25
CA THR A 407 22.35 6.05 -6.05
C THR A 407 23.49 6.75 -5.32
N TYR A 408 23.36 6.85 -4.02
CA TYR A 408 24.32 7.41 -3.07
C TYR A 408 24.72 6.33 -2.07
N VAL A 409 25.85 6.53 -1.39
CA VAL A 409 26.39 5.57 -0.42
C VAL A 409 26.83 6.30 0.86
N THR A 410 26.67 5.66 2.02
CA THR A 410 27.26 6.14 3.27
C THR A 410 28.70 5.68 3.41
N PRO A 411 29.53 6.33 4.25
CA PRO A 411 30.92 5.88 4.50
C PRO A 411 31.02 4.45 5.04
N ASP A 412 30.02 4.00 5.81
CA ASP A 412 29.93 2.69 6.46
C ASP A 412 29.08 1.68 5.68
N SER A 413 29.03 1.82 4.37
CA SER A 413 28.36 0.89 3.47
C SER A 413 29.30 0.25 2.46
N TYR A 414 28.83 -0.77 1.77
CA TYR A 414 29.43 -1.28 0.55
C TYR A 414 28.38 -1.74 -0.46
N PHE A 415 28.78 -1.89 -1.72
CA PHE A 415 27.94 -2.52 -2.74
C PHE A 415 28.77 -3.47 -3.57
N SER A 416 28.32 -4.72 -3.70
CA SER A 416 29.08 -5.76 -4.38
C SER A 416 28.19 -6.69 -5.17
N VAL A 417 28.75 -7.27 -6.24
CA VAL A 417 28.11 -8.31 -7.04
C VAL A 417 27.72 -9.54 -6.20
N ILE A 418 28.50 -9.85 -5.17
CA ILE A 418 28.30 -10.95 -4.22
C ILE A 418 29.13 -10.69 -2.96
N ALA A 419 28.80 -11.32 -1.83
CA ALA A 419 29.62 -11.25 -0.64
C ALA A 419 31.06 -11.75 -0.93
N PRO A 420 32.13 -11.10 -0.38
CA PRO A 420 33.52 -11.46 -0.67
C PRO A 420 33.89 -12.92 -0.37
N GLU A 421 33.28 -13.48 0.67
CA GLU A 421 33.45 -14.90 1.04
C GLU A 421 32.93 -15.83 -0.08
N ALA A 422 31.74 -15.51 -0.61
CA ALA A 422 31.17 -16.27 -1.70
C ALA A 422 31.94 -16.07 -3.02
N ALA A 423 32.45 -14.85 -3.27
CA ALA A 423 33.32 -14.58 -4.41
C ALA A 423 34.60 -15.40 -4.34
N ALA A 424 35.27 -15.41 -3.19
CA ALA A 424 36.48 -16.22 -2.97
C ALA A 424 36.20 -17.73 -3.21
N ALA A 425 35.07 -18.23 -2.71
CA ALA A 425 34.67 -19.62 -2.92
C ALA A 425 34.40 -19.95 -4.39
N ILE A 426 33.67 -19.08 -5.11
CA ILE A 426 33.40 -19.24 -6.55
C ILE A 426 34.70 -19.22 -7.37
N LEU A 427 35.63 -18.34 -7.01
CA LEU A 427 36.94 -18.22 -7.66
C LEU A 427 37.93 -19.32 -7.21
N LYS A 428 37.49 -20.24 -6.33
CA LYS A 428 38.31 -21.33 -5.78
C LYS A 428 39.58 -20.82 -5.09
N ARG A 429 39.49 -19.69 -4.40
CA ARG A 429 40.59 -19.12 -3.63
C ARG A 429 40.67 -19.76 -2.24
N ALA A 430 41.81 -19.67 -1.62
CA ALA A 430 42.00 -20.10 -0.24
C ALA A 430 41.20 -19.19 0.74
N PRO A 431 40.75 -19.69 1.90
CA PRO A 431 39.92 -18.90 2.84
C PRO A 431 40.58 -17.60 3.34
N ASP A 432 41.92 -17.55 3.39
CA ASP A 432 42.69 -16.36 3.76
C ASP A 432 42.72 -15.26 2.68
N ALA A 433 42.35 -15.60 1.44
CA ALA A 433 42.26 -14.66 0.32
C ALA A 433 40.95 -13.81 0.31
N VAL A 434 40.03 -14.01 1.24
CA VAL A 434 38.75 -13.28 1.29
C VAL A 434 38.97 -11.78 1.38
N ARG A 435 39.90 -11.32 2.20
CA ARG A 435 40.21 -9.88 2.35
C ARG A 435 40.73 -9.27 1.04
N ALA A 436 41.71 -9.95 0.41
CA ALA A 436 42.21 -9.53 -0.89
C ALA A 436 41.13 -9.54 -1.96
N THR A 437 40.24 -10.53 -1.91
CA THR A 437 39.10 -10.58 -2.82
C THR A 437 38.14 -9.38 -2.63
N ALA A 438 37.94 -8.93 -1.38
CA ALA A 438 37.14 -7.73 -1.12
C ALA A 438 37.77 -6.47 -1.71
N ASP A 439 39.11 -6.34 -1.67
CA ASP A 439 39.82 -5.22 -2.31
C ASP A 439 39.70 -5.27 -3.84
N GLU A 440 39.89 -6.45 -4.44
CA GLU A 440 39.77 -6.65 -5.89
C GLU A 440 38.36 -6.38 -6.41
N LEU A 441 37.31 -6.66 -5.64
CA LEU A 441 35.93 -6.37 -5.99
C LEU A 441 35.61 -4.86 -6.01
N ARG A 442 36.51 -4.01 -5.51
CA ARG A 442 36.34 -2.55 -5.50
C ARG A 442 34.98 -2.11 -4.97
N LEU A 443 34.60 -2.64 -3.80
CA LEU A 443 33.27 -2.50 -3.21
C LEU A 443 33.16 -1.31 -2.21
N ARG A 444 34.25 -0.59 -1.94
CA ARG A 444 34.25 0.55 -1.03
C ARG A 444 33.39 1.71 -1.56
N PRO A 445 32.82 2.56 -0.69
CA PRO A 445 32.04 3.72 -1.13
C PRO A 445 32.74 4.60 -2.17
N GLN A 446 34.04 4.89 -1.97
CA GLN A 446 34.83 5.67 -2.92
C GLN A 446 35.07 4.95 -4.25
N ASP A 447 35.25 3.61 -4.22
CA ASP A 447 35.42 2.83 -5.45
C ASP A 447 34.13 2.86 -6.29
N LEU A 448 32.98 2.79 -5.64
CA LEU A 448 31.66 2.84 -6.32
C LEU A 448 31.44 4.18 -7.00
N VAL A 449 31.92 5.28 -6.42
CA VAL A 449 31.88 6.61 -7.05
C VAL A 449 32.84 6.66 -8.23
N GLU A 450 34.08 6.18 -8.11
CA GLU A 450 35.04 6.11 -9.20
C GLU A 450 34.56 5.27 -10.39
N LEU A 451 33.85 4.16 -10.10
CA LEU A 451 33.26 3.28 -11.10
C LEU A 451 31.96 3.85 -11.72
N GLY A 452 31.46 4.97 -11.22
CA GLY A 452 30.21 5.57 -11.69
C GLY A 452 28.94 4.80 -11.28
N ILE A 453 29.05 3.86 -10.34
CA ILE A 453 27.91 3.11 -9.76
C ILE A 453 27.14 3.98 -8.76
N ALA A 454 27.88 4.70 -7.90
CA ALA A 454 27.30 5.67 -6.99
C ALA A 454 27.63 7.10 -7.43
N ARG A 455 26.69 8.01 -7.21
CA ARG A 455 26.82 9.43 -7.55
C ARG A 455 27.76 10.17 -6.61
N ALA A 456 27.67 9.84 -5.32
CA ALA A 456 28.53 10.43 -4.29
C ALA A 456 28.45 9.61 -2.99
N VAL A 457 29.47 9.78 -2.14
CA VAL A 457 29.40 9.46 -0.72
C VAL A 457 28.68 10.62 -0.02
N VAL A 458 27.66 10.31 0.77
CA VAL A 458 26.88 11.35 1.49
C VAL A 458 27.66 11.90 2.68
N ARG A 459 27.34 13.14 3.05
CA ARG A 459 27.96 13.82 4.20
C ARG A 459 27.42 13.22 5.51
N PRO A 460 28.21 13.27 6.59
CA PRO A 460 27.71 13.00 7.93
C PRO A 460 26.58 13.97 8.32
N ALA A 461 25.60 13.45 9.05
CA ALA A 461 24.58 14.31 9.65
C ALA A 461 25.24 15.32 10.60
N PRO A 462 24.76 16.58 10.63
CA PRO A 462 25.24 17.54 11.61
C PRO A 462 25.00 16.98 13.02
N PRO A 463 25.92 17.27 14.00
CA PRO A 463 25.72 16.86 15.39
C PRO A 463 24.37 17.42 15.89
N ALA A 464 23.65 16.64 16.68
CA ALA A 464 22.42 17.09 17.31
C ALA A 464 22.69 18.35 18.14
N ASP A 465 21.78 19.34 18.11
CA ASP A 465 21.97 20.68 18.75
C ASP A 465 22.28 20.66 20.28
N GLY A 466 22.50 19.49 20.89
CA GLY A 466 22.88 19.30 22.28
C GLY A 466 24.38 19.08 22.54
N ASP A 467 25.20 18.80 21.50
CA ASP A 467 26.64 18.48 21.64
C ASP A 467 27.55 19.62 21.25
N ARG A 468 27.09 20.84 21.21
CA ARG A 468 27.99 22.00 21.11
C ARG A 468 28.63 22.20 22.46
N GLU A 469 29.89 21.77 22.60
CA GLU A 469 30.75 22.24 23.70
C GLU A 469 30.68 23.77 23.77
N PRO A 470 30.50 24.36 24.95
CA PRO A 470 30.58 25.80 25.07
C PRO A 470 31.99 26.24 24.66
N VAL A 471 32.06 27.03 23.59
CA VAL A 471 33.31 27.69 23.19
C VAL A 471 33.72 28.59 24.35
N GLY A 472 34.77 28.16 25.08
CA GLY A 472 35.39 28.91 26.15
C GLY A 472 36.23 30.08 25.63
#